data_f86170ceba160dbcdd5a3c264b12716d
#
_entry.id   f86170ceba160dbcdd5a3c264b12716d
#
_cell.length_a   1.000
_cell.length_b   1.000
_cell.length_c   1.000
_cell.angle_alpha   90.00
_cell.angle_beta   90.00
_cell.angle_gamma   90.00
#
_symmetry.space_group_name_H-M   'P 1'
#
loop_
_entity.id
_entity.type
_entity.pdbx_description
1 polymer ?
#
loop_
_entity_poly.entity_id
_entity_poly.type
_entity_poly.pdbx_seq_one_letter_code
_entity_poly.pdbx_strand_id
1 'polypeptide(L)'
;MKSPIDVVKGTIVGYDDRTREIIIRAPYDDWFTMTKRGYSKCNVQLIDSRPLSDKQRRTCYKLIREISNYTGMGLDPTKDYLKLKFLVEDMESTADQMFSLSDAPMSLVCAFQRFLVHFIIDWDLPCSFPLLDFIDDTQDYIYACLAAKKCCVCGKQSDLHHVEHVGTGRDREDIIHEGMEVLPLCRIHHTEAHQIGQITFNRKYHIDRGVRLDKDLCKIYRLKRKKEQENVECSSDYGSAGC
;
A
#
# COMPACT_ATOMS: atom_id res chain seq x y z
N MET A 1 -18.56 30.97 -4.94
CA MET A 1 -18.17 30.46 -6.28
C MET A 1 -18.56 29.00 -6.31
N LYS A 2 -19.29 28.50 -7.32
CA LYS A 2 -19.56 27.08 -7.50
C LYS A 2 -18.22 26.41 -7.87
N SER A 3 -17.92 25.27 -7.24
CA SER A 3 -16.77 24.43 -7.61
C SER A 3 -16.81 24.14 -9.12
N PRO A 4 -15.68 24.16 -9.83
CA PRO A 4 -15.65 23.80 -11.25
C PRO A 4 -15.98 22.31 -11.50
N ILE A 5 -16.09 21.52 -10.45
CA ILE A 5 -16.43 20.09 -10.48
C ILE A 5 -17.76 19.88 -9.76
N ASP A 6 -18.75 19.33 -10.46
CA ASP A 6 -20.03 18.97 -9.87
C ASP A 6 -19.87 17.70 -9.02
N VAL A 7 -19.96 17.84 -7.70
CA VAL A 7 -19.96 16.73 -6.76
C VAL A 7 -21.40 16.41 -6.36
N VAL A 8 -21.85 15.20 -6.65
CA VAL A 8 -23.20 14.72 -6.35
C VAL A 8 -23.14 13.58 -5.34
N LYS A 9 -23.98 13.66 -4.29
CA LYS A 9 -24.11 12.57 -3.32
C LYS A 9 -25.06 11.50 -3.89
N GLY A 10 -24.57 10.26 -3.95
CA GLY A 10 -25.33 9.09 -4.41
C GLY A 10 -25.52 8.05 -3.31
N THR A 11 -26.42 7.12 -3.56
CA THR A 11 -26.64 5.95 -2.70
C THR A 11 -26.41 4.69 -3.50
N ILE A 12 -25.70 3.70 -2.93
CA ILE A 12 -25.57 2.38 -3.51
C ILE A 12 -26.94 1.69 -3.37
N VAL A 13 -27.54 1.34 -4.50
CA VAL A 13 -28.86 0.69 -4.54
C VAL A 13 -28.80 -0.77 -4.95
N GLY A 14 -27.64 -1.25 -5.42
CA GLY A 14 -27.45 -2.63 -5.80
C GLY A 14 -25.98 -3.01 -6.00
N TYR A 15 -25.73 -4.30 -6.00
CA TYR A 15 -24.46 -4.92 -6.34
C TYR A 15 -24.71 -6.15 -7.21
N ASP A 16 -24.01 -6.28 -8.32
CA ASP A 16 -24.05 -7.45 -9.18
C ASP A 16 -22.80 -8.33 -8.91
N ASP A 17 -23.01 -9.49 -8.29
CA ASP A 17 -21.94 -10.43 -7.95
C ASP A 17 -21.25 -11.05 -9.18
N ARG A 18 -21.94 -11.11 -10.33
CA ARG A 18 -21.40 -11.72 -11.54
C ARG A 18 -20.47 -10.78 -12.27
N THR A 19 -20.90 -9.52 -12.44
CA THR A 19 -20.10 -8.48 -13.12
C THR A 19 -19.15 -7.75 -12.16
N ARG A 20 -19.36 -7.91 -10.84
CA ARG A 20 -18.68 -7.16 -9.77
C ARG A 20 -18.89 -5.65 -9.88
N GLU A 21 -20.10 -5.27 -10.30
CA GLU A 21 -20.49 -3.88 -10.48
C GLU A 21 -21.37 -3.40 -9.33
N ILE A 22 -21.21 -2.12 -8.97
CA ILE A 22 -22.12 -1.42 -8.06
C ILE A 22 -23.08 -0.54 -8.85
N ILE A 23 -24.34 -0.50 -8.43
CA ILE A 23 -25.36 0.38 -9.01
C ILE A 23 -25.57 1.55 -8.05
N ILE A 24 -25.34 2.76 -8.53
CA ILE A 24 -25.45 3.98 -7.74
C ILE A 24 -26.60 4.83 -8.29
N ARG A 25 -27.45 5.31 -7.38
CA ARG A 25 -28.47 6.33 -7.67
C ARG A 25 -28.03 7.65 -7.06
N ALA A 26 -27.91 8.68 -7.89
CA ALA A 26 -27.56 10.03 -7.47
C ALA A 26 -28.57 11.03 -8.06
N PRO A 27 -29.19 11.92 -7.28
CA PRO A 27 -30.00 12.99 -7.79
C PRO A 27 -29.11 14.03 -8.50
N TYR A 28 -29.50 14.47 -9.68
CA TYR A 28 -28.79 15.50 -10.41
C TYR A 28 -29.81 16.45 -11.08
N ASP A 29 -29.83 17.69 -10.65
CA ASP A 29 -30.88 18.65 -11.04
C ASP A 29 -30.58 19.36 -12.37
N ASP A 30 -29.28 19.45 -12.76
CA ASP A 30 -28.88 20.11 -14.00
C ASP A 30 -28.77 19.14 -15.18
N TRP A 31 -29.88 18.50 -15.51
CA TRP A 31 -30.01 17.59 -16.64
C TRP A 31 -29.58 18.22 -17.98
N PHE A 32 -29.89 19.50 -18.17
CA PHE A 32 -29.56 20.22 -19.40
C PHE A 32 -28.02 20.30 -19.60
N THR A 33 -27.28 20.66 -18.56
CA THR A 33 -25.81 20.71 -18.62
C THR A 33 -25.21 19.34 -18.84
N MET A 34 -25.75 18.30 -18.20
CA MET A 34 -25.27 16.93 -18.35
C MET A 34 -25.39 16.46 -19.80
N THR A 35 -26.56 16.66 -20.42
CA THR A 35 -26.81 16.26 -21.82
C THR A 35 -26.03 17.09 -22.81
N LYS A 36 -25.97 18.40 -22.64
CA LYS A 36 -25.25 19.32 -23.53
C LYS A 36 -23.76 19.06 -23.53
N ARG A 37 -23.16 18.69 -22.38
CA ARG A 37 -21.72 18.40 -22.25
C ARG A 37 -21.37 16.93 -22.49
N GLY A 38 -22.37 16.05 -22.68
CA GLY A 38 -22.18 14.64 -22.96
C GLY A 38 -21.46 13.90 -21.84
N TYR A 39 -21.78 14.18 -20.58
CA TYR A 39 -21.18 13.48 -19.44
C TYR A 39 -21.54 12.01 -19.48
N SER A 40 -20.54 11.17 -19.70
CA SER A 40 -20.67 9.70 -19.76
C SER A 40 -19.81 8.96 -18.73
N LYS A 41 -18.97 9.67 -17.99
CA LYS A 41 -18.07 9.12 -16.99
C LYS A 41 -18.15 9.95 -15.71
N CYS A 42 -18.00 9.29 -14.58
CA CYS A 42 -17.88 9.93 -13.27
C CYS A 42 -16.86 9.19 -12.42
N ASN A 43 -16.26 9.91 -11.47
CA ASN A 43 -15.48 9.32 -10.40
C ASN A 43 -16.39 9.05 -9.21
N VAL A 44 -16.27 7.86 -8.63
CA VAL A 44 -17.08 7.46 -7.47
C VAL A 44 -16.17 7.33 -6.26
N GLN A 45 -16.48 8.09 -5.21
CA GLN A 45 -15.86 7.95 -3.91
C GLN A 45 -16.82 7.26 -2.94
N LEU A 46 -16.44 6.10 -2.43
CA LEU A 46 -17.20 5.40 -1.41
C LEU A 46 -16.90 6.01 -0.04
N ILE A 47 -17.96 6.40 0.67
CA ILE A 47 -17.84 7.01 1.99
C ILE A 47 -17.92 5.92 3.05
N ASP A 48 -16.86 5.77 3.83
CA ASP A 48 -16.85 4.88 4.99
C ASP A 48 -17.55 5.58 6.17
N SER A 49 -18.67 5.04 6.60
CA SER A 49 -19.45 5.61 7.71
C SER A 49 -18.94 5.19 9.10
N ARG A 50 -17.91 4.34 9.17
CA ARG A 50 -17.32 3.92 10.44
C ARG A 50 -16.62 5.11 11.11
N PRO A 51 -16.89 5.35 12.40
CA PRO A 51 -16.23 6.44 13.12
C PRO A 51 -14.75 6.12 13.31
N LEU A 52 -13.93 7.15 13.23
CA LEU A 52 -12.51 7.05 13.53
C LEU A 52 -12.30 6.65 14.99
N SER A 53 -11.46 5.65 15.23
CA SER A 53 -11.08 5.27 16.59
C SER A 53 -10.04 6.24 17.15
N ASP A 54 -10.10 6.46 18.47
CA ASP A 54 -9.11 7.26 19.19
C ASP A 54 -7.69 6.70 19.05
N LYS A 55 -7.57 5.36 18.92
CA LYS A 55 -6.28 4.69 18.68
C LYS A 55 -5.66 5.15 17.36
N GLN A 56 -6.38 5.08 16.27
CA GLN A 56 -5.89 5.47 14.94
C GLN A 56 -5.51 6.94 14.88
N ARG A 57 -6.34 7.82 15.46
CA ARG A 57 -6.03 9.24 15.55
C ARG A 57 -4.73 9.50 16.32
N ARG A 58 -4.56 8.88 17.48
CA ARG A 58 -3.33 9.01 18.29
C ARG A 58 -2.11 8.48 17.55
N THR A 59 -2.26 7.40 16.79
CA THR A 59 -1.19 6.84 15.96
C THR A 59 -0.73 7.84 14.90
N CYS A 60 -1.65 8.46 14.15
CA CYS A 60 -1.29 9.49 13.18
C CYS A 60 -0.50 10.65 13.84
N TYR A 61 -1.00 11.18 14.98
CA TYR A 61 -0.29 12.24 15.68
C TYR A 61 1.08 11.80 16.22
N LYS A 62 1.24 10.53 16.60
CA LYS A 62 2.52 10.00 17.07
C LYS A 62 3.52 9.95 15.90
N LEU A 63 3.12 9.44 14.74
CA LEU A 63 3.94 9.42 13.53
C LEU A 63 4.31 10.84 13.06
N ILE A 64 3.34 11.76 13.01
CA ILE A 64 3.60 13.17 12.66
C ILE A 64 4.61 13.80 13.62
N ARG A 65 4.55 13.48 14.91
CA ARG A 65 5.49 14.00 15.92
C ARG A 65 6.91 13.49 15.69
N GLU A 66 7.10 12.22 15.32
CA GLU A 66 8.44 11.71 14.97
C GLU A 66 9.03 12.49 13.78
N ILE A 67 8.22 12.70 12.74
CA ILE A 67 8.63 13.47 11.56
C ILE A 67 8.94 14.93 11.96
N SER A 68 8.08 15.55 12.76
CA SER A 68 8.24 16.92 13.26
C SER A 68 9.52 17.08 14.08
N ASN A 69 9.80 16.13 14.97
CA ASN A 69 11.02 16.15 15.80
C ASN A 69 12.28 16.04 14.95
N TYR A 70 12.26 15.22 13.91
CA TYR A 70 13.39 15.07 12.99
C TYR A 70 13.60 16.30 12.13
N THR A 71 12.52 16.86 11.56
CA THR A 71 12.61 18.02 10.67
C THR A 71 12.78 19.35 11.38
N GLY A 72 12.41 19.44 12.65
CA GLY A 72 12.40 20.69 13.41
C GLY A 72 11.30 21.67 13.01
N MET A 73 10.39 21.30 12.11
CA MET A 73 9.36 22.22 11.59
C MET A 73 8.25 22.58 12.58
N GLY A 74 8.13 21.87 13.70
CA GLY A 74 6.99 21.98 14.60
C GLY A 74 5.78 21.14 14.17
N LEU A 75 4.91 20.82 15.13
CA LEU A 75 3.86 19.80 14.92
C LEU A 75 2.80 20.23 13.88
N ASP A 76 2.26 21.45 14.00
CA ASP A 76 1.18 21.90 13.11
C ASP A 76 1.64 22.12 11.67
N PRO A 77 2.75 22.81 11.39
CA PRO A 77 3.27 22.90 10.02
C PRO A 77 3.59 21.54 9.40
N THR A 78 4.17 20.61 10.17
CA THR A 78 4.46 19.25 9.69
C THR A 78 3.17 18.50 9.34
N LYS A 79 2.16 18.57 10.20
CA LYS A 79 0.85 17.97 9.97
C LYS A 79 0.20 18.47 8.67
N ASP A 80 0.20 19.79 8.49
CA ASP A 80 -0.44 20.41 7.33
C ASP A 80 0.32 20.09 6.03
N TYR A 81 1.65 20.10 6.07
CA TYR A 81 2.50 19.67 4.96
C TYR A 81 2.23 18.20 4.57
N LEU A 82 2.22 17.28 5.54
CA LEU A 82 2.00 15.86 5.27
C LEU A 82 0.62 15.56 4.74
N LYS A 83 -0.42 16.25 5.23
CA LYS A 83 -1.77 16.13 4.70
C LYS A 83 -1.86 16.63 3.26
N LEU A 84 -1.26 17.78 2.96
CA LEU A 84 -1.24 18.31 1.61
C LEU A 84 -0.51 17.35 0.66
N LYS A 85 0.67 16.87 1.06
CA LYS A 85 1.44 15.91 0.28
C LYS A 85 0.66 14.62 0.00
N PHE A 86 0.01 14.06 1.01
CA PHE A 86 -0.85 12.89 0.87
C PHE A 86 -2.00 13.11 -0.13
N LEU A 87 -2.69 14.26 -0.04
CA LEU A 87 -3.79 14.57 -0.95
C LEU A 87 -3.33 14.70 -2.40
N VAL A 88 -2.16 15.27 -2.63
CA VAL A 88 -1.62 15.48 -3.98
C VAL A 88 -1.03 14.20 -4.57
N GLU A 89 -0.27 13.43 -3.80
CA GLU A 89 0.50 12.28 -4.30
C GLU A 89 -0.28 10.98 -4.29
N ASP A 90 -1.01 10.69 -3.19
CA ASP A 90 -1.70 9.41 -3.03
C ASP A 90 -3.15 9.44 -3.52
N MET A 91 -3.83 10.58 -3.40
CA MET A 91 -5.23 10.67 -3.74
C MET A 91 -5.49 11.34 -5.09
N GLU A 92 -4.46 11.78 -5.81
CA GLU A 92 -4.58 12.54 -7.06
C GLU A 92 -5.64 13.66 -6.94
N SER A 93 -5.87 14.14 -5.72
CA SER A 93 -6.90 15.11 -5.40
C SER A 93 -6.37 16.51 -5.66
N THR A 94 -7.12 17.30 -6.39
CA THR A 94 -6.98 18.75 -6.33
C THR A 94 -7.45 19.18 -4.95
N ALA A 95 -6.51 19.42 -4.05
CA ALA A 95 -6.75 19.62 -2.61
C ALA A 95 -7.49 20.95 -2.33
N ASP A 96 -8.79 21.01 -2.69
CA ASP A 96 -9.64 22.14 -2.36
C ASP A 96 -10.02 22.18 -0.87
N GLN A 97 -9.87 21.04 -0.16
CA GLN A 97 -10.19 20.97 1.28
C GLN A 97 -9.26 20.03 2.02
N MET A 98 -8.56 20.57 3.02
CA MET A 98 -7.82 19.81 4.00
C MET A 98 -8.79 19.03 4.91
N PHE A 99 -8.53 17.73 5.12
CA PHE A 99 -9.32 16.93 6.04
C PHE A 99 -8.90 17.12 7.50
N SER A 100 -9.84 16.94 8.42
CA SER A 100 -9.55 16.95 9.85
C SER A 100 -9.42 15.53 10.41
N LEU A 101 -8.40 15.27 11.21
CA LEU A 101 -8.24 13.99 11.91
C LEU A 101 -9.26 13.79 13.05
N SER A 102 -10.17 14.76 13.31
CA SER A 102 -11.23 14.61 14.31
C SER A 102 -12.49 13.97 13.77
N ASP A 103 -12.79 14.17 12.48
CA ASP A 103 -14.05 13.83 11.84
C ASP A 103 -13.89 13.15 10.47
N ALA A 104 -12.66 12.90 10.04
CA ALA A 104 -12.39 12.20 8.78
C ALA A 104 -12.90 10.75 8.82
N PRO A 105 -13.37 10.21 7.68
CA PRO A 105 -13.72 8.79 7.56
C PRO A 105 -12.56 7.88 7.95
N MET A 106 -12.86 6.74 8.58
CA MET A 106 -11.84 5.77 9.01
C MET A 106 -10.93 5.34 7.85
N SER A 107 -11.49 5.05 6.68
CA SER A 107 -10.72 4.64 5.50
C SER A 107 -9.69 5.69 5.06
N LEU A 108 -10.06 6.98 5.11
CA LEU A 108 -9.14 8.08 4.79
C LEU A 108 -8.00 8.17 5.79
N VAL A 109 -8.30 8.01 7.08
CA VAL A 109 -7.27 8.06 8.13
C VAL A 109 -6.36 6.84 8.08
N CYS A 110 -6.86 5.64 7.77
CA CYS A 110 -6.04 4.45 7.55
C CYS A 110 -5.10 4.64 6.33
N ALA A 111 -5.61 5.21 5.24
CA ALA A 111 -4.78 5.53 4.07
C ALA A 111 -3.70 6.58 4.43
N PHE A 112 -4.07 7.62 5.16
CA PHE A 112 -3.11 8.61 5.63
C PHE A 112 -2.07 8.04 6.61
N GLN A 113 -2.48 7.14 7.51
CA GLN A 113 -1.56 6.45 8.41
C GLN A 113 -0.54 5.61 7.63
N ARG A 114 -0.99 4.86 6.61
CA ARG A 114 -0.13 4.12 5.70
C ARG A 114 0.87 5.05 4.99
N PHE A 115 0.38 6.15 4.43
CA PHE A 115 1.25 7.17 3.82
C PHE A 115 2.32 7.68 4.79
N LEU A 116 1.99 7.99 6.06
CA LEU A 116 2.95 8.43 7.05
C LEU A 116 4.03 7.39 7.34
N VAL A 117 3.65 6.11 7.38
CA VAL A 117 4.60 5.01 7.58
C VAL A 117 5.54 4.87 6.39
N HIS A 118 5.01 4.88 5.17
CA HIS A 118 5.82 4.86 3.95
C HIS A 118 6.77 6.07 3.90
N PHE A 119 6.27 7.26 4.23
CA PHE A 119 7.10 8.46 4.29
C PHE A 119 8.29 8.30 5.24
N ILE A 120 8.07 7.72 6.43
CA ILE A 120 9.14 7.44 7.40
C ILE A 120 10.15 6.44 6.85
N ILE A 121 9.69 5.38 6.18
CA ILE A 121 10.55 4.35 5.60
C ILE A 121 11.38 4.90 4.44
N ASP A 122 10.74 5.60 3.50
CA ASP A 122 11.35 6.09 2.26
C ASP A 122 12.41 7.17 2.52
N TRP A 123 12.15 8.01 3.53
CA TRP A 123 13.08 9.06 3.94
C TRP A 123 14.08 8.64 5.03
N ASP A 124 14.10 7.34 5.38
CA ASP A 124 14.98 6.78 6.42
C ASP A 124 14.93 7.55 7.75
N LEU A 125 13.74 7.97 8.16
CA LEU A 125 13.57 8.76 9.36
C LEU A 125 13.70 7.87 10.61
N PRO A 126 14.45 8.26 11.63
CA PRO A 126 14.53 7.51 12.88
C PRO A 126 13.20 7.58 13.61
N CYS A 127 12.73 6.43 14.09
CA CYS A 127 11.56 6.33 14.96
C CYS A 127 11.95 5.87 16.34
N SER A 128 11.37 6.50 17.38
CA SER A 128 11.60 6.13 18.78
C SER A 128 10.88 4.85 19.22
N PHE A 129 10.07 4.27 18.33
CA PHE A 129 9.29 3.05 18.57
C PHE A 129 9.23 2.16 17.31
N PRO A 130 8.96 0.84 17.46
CA PRO A 130 8.76 -0.05 16.33
C PRO A 130 7.51 0.35 15.52
N LEU A 131 7.67 0.60 14.22
CA LEU A 131 6.54 0.95 13.35
C LEU A 131 5.53 -0.18 13.23
N LEU A 132 5.99 -1.42 13.27
CA LEU A 132 5.16 -2.62 13.15
C LEU A 132 4.00 -2.67 14.16
N ASP A 133 4.20 -2.12 15.37
CA ASP A 133 3.17 -2.08 16.42
C ASP A 133 1.97 -1.19 16.09
N PHE A 134 2.08 -0.37 15.03
CA PHE A 134 1.09 0.65 14.65
C PHE A 134 0.47 0.39 13.27
N ILE A 135 0.76 -0.75 12.68
CA ILE A 135 0.33 -1.11 11.33
C ILE A 135 -0.83 -2.10 11.41
N ASP A 136 -1.91 -1.81 10.68
CA ASP A 136 -3.02 -2.74 10.51
C ASP A 136 -2.80 -3.66 9.30
N ASP A 137 -2.19 -3.15 8.21
CA ASP A 137 -1.79 -3.94 7.04
C ASP A 137 -0.31 -4.29 7.09
N THR A 138 -0.01 -5.42 7.72
CA THR A 138 1.36 -5.91 7.87
C THR A 138 2.01 -6.28 6.54
N GLN A 139 1.25 -6.68 5.52
CA GLN A 139 1.78 -7.09 4.21
C GLN A 139 2.33 -5.90 3.43
N ASP A 140 1.57 -4.80 3.34
CA ASP A 140 2.00 -3.57 2.70
C ASP A 140 3.24 -2.98 3.39
N TYR A 141 3.23 -2.96 4.72
CA TYR A 141 4.38 -2.50 5.52
C TYR A 141 5.65 -3.34 5.29
N ILE A 142 5.54 -4.68 5.32
CA ILE A 142 6.68 -5.57 5.09
C ILE A 142 7.21 -5.40 3.66
N TYR A 143 6.31 -5.21 2.68
CA TYR A 143 6.70 -4.92 1.29
C TYR A 143 7.51 -3.62 1.19
N ALA A 144 7.04 -2.53 1.83
CA ALA A 144 7.79 -1.27 1.88
C ALA A 144 9.16 -1.44 2.55
N CYS A 145 9.21 -2.17 3.67
CA CYS A 145 10.47 -2.50 4.33
C CYS A 145 11.42 -3.31 3.45
N LEU A 146 10.91 -4.27 2.65
CA LEU A 146 11.68 -5.01 1.66
C LEU A 146 12.25 -4.07 0.60
N ALA A 147 11.42 -3.22 0.00
CA ALA A 147 11.84 -2.27 -1.02
C ALA A 147 12.95 -1.33 -0.51
N ALA A 148 12.82 -0.84 0.72
CA ALA A 148 13.79 0.03 1.36
C ALA A 148 14.97 -0.72 2.04
N LYS A 149 14.99 -2.06 2.03
CA LYS A 149 15.98 -2.90 2.73
C LYS A 149 16.09 -2.59 4.22
N LYS A 150 14.94 -2.38 4.87
CA LYS A 150 14.82 -2.11 6.30
C LYS A 150 14.24 -3.31 7.04
N CYS A 151 14.73 -3.54 8.25
CA CYS A 151 14.17 -4.58 9.11
C CYS A 151 12.75 -4.21 9.54
N CYS A 152 11.78 -5.08 9.24
CA CYS A 152 10.38 -4.84 9.60
C CYS A 152 10.13 -4.76 11.11
N VAL A 153 11.04 -5.28 11.94
CA VAL A 153 10.92 -5.21 13.40
C VAL A 153 11.53 -3.93 13.99
N CYS A 154 12.72 -3.52 13.54
CA CYS A 154 13.46 -2.42 14.20
C CYS A 154 13.93 -1.30 13.25
N GLY A 155 13.59 -1.33 11.97
CA GLY A 155 13.96 -0.30 10.99
C GLY A 155 15.43 -0.25 10.58
N LYS A 156 16.32 -1.07 11.18
CA LYS A 156 17.74 -1.11 10.80
C LYS A 156 17.92 -1.77 9.43
N GLN A 157 19.11 -1.58 8.82
CA GLN A 157 19.49 -2.28 7.60
C GLN A 157 19.18 -3.78 7.69
N SER A 158 18.57 -4.34 6.67
CA SER A 158 18.14 -5.74 6.65
C SER A 158 18.81 -6.55 5.55
N ASP A 159 18.92 -7.85 5.82
CA ASP A 159 19.12 -8.92 4.86
C ASP A 159 17.77 -9.57 4.51
N LEU A 160 17.73 -10.29 3.39
CA LEU A 160 16.56 -11.07 2.99
C LEU A 160 16.53 -12.39 3.77
N HIS A 161 15.49 -12.62 4.56
CA HIS A 161 15.26 -13.88 5.27
C HIS A 161 14.17 -14.68 4.56
N HIS A 162 14.52 -15.88 4.06
CA HIS A 162 13.56 -16.81 3.48
C HIS A 162 12.79 -17.53 4.58
N VAL A 163 11.46 -17.45 4.53
CA VAL A 163 10.58 -18.13 5.51
C VAL A 163 10.59 -19.64 5.29
N GLU A 164 10.60 -20.06 4.04
CA GLU A 164 10.72 -21.48 3.67
C GLU A 164 12.20 -21.88 3.55
N HIS A 165 12.55 -23.06 4.07
CA HIS A 165 13.88 -23.59 3.88
C HIS A 165 14.13 -23.85 2.39
N VAL A 166 15.04 -23.10 1.81
CA VAL A 166 15.60 -23.39 0.50
C VAL A 166 16.40 -24.68 0.64
N GLY A 167 15.83 -25.79 0.13
CA GLY A 167 16.29 -27.14 0.40
C GLY A 167 17.82 -27.34 0.26
N THR A 168 18.39 -28.02 1.23
CA THR A 168 19.77 -28.51 1.22
C THR A 168 19.94 -29.44 0.03
N GLY A 169 20.73 -29.02 -0.98
CA GLY A 169 21.10 -29.89 -2.09
C GLY A 169 20.89 -29.35 -3.51
N ARG A 170 20.42 -28.11 -3.65
CA ARG A 170 20.38 -27.42 -4.96
C ARG A 170 21.49 -26.39 -5.03
N ASP A 171 22.11 -26.25 -6.20
CA ASP A 171 23.07 -25.18 -6.44
C ASP A 171 22.36 -23.84 -6.23
N ARG A 172 22.94 -22.99 -5.39
CA ARG A 172 22.38 -21.67 -5.07
C ARG A 172 22.15 -20.81 -6.32
N GLU A 173 22.91 -21.12 -7.38
CA GLU A 173 22.77 -20.42 -8.67
C GLU A 173 21.52 -20.80 -9.45
N ASP A 174 20.87 -21.94 -9.16
CA ASP A 174 19.69 -22.42 -9.90
C ASP A 174 18.36 -22.13 -9.21
N ILE A 175 18.39 -21.46 -8.05
CA ILE A 175 17.21 -21.18 -7.28
C ILE A 175 16.44 -20.00 -7.89
N ILE A 176 15.20 -20.24 -8.29
CA ILE A 176 14.25 -19.18 -8.68
C ILE A 176 13.61 -18.63 -7.40
N HIS A 177 13.94 -17.39 -7.07
CA HIS A 177 13.45 -16.75 -5.84
C HIS A 177 12.05 -16.12 -5.99
N GLU A 178 11.62 -15.84 -7.22
CA GLU A 178 10.30 -15.26 -7.50
C GLU A 178 9.16 -16.16 -6.99
N GLY A 179 8.31 -15.60 -6.14
CA GLY A 179 7.21 -16.30 -5.47
C GLY A 179 7.57 -16.93 -4.12
N MET A 180 8.84 -16.92 -3.70
CA MET A 180 9.23 -17.36 -2.36
C MET A 180 8.80 -16.34 -1.31
N GLU A 181 8.42 -16.85 -0.14
CA GLU A 181 8.02 -16.03 0.99
C GLU A 181 9.25 -15.57 1.78
N VAL A 182 9.33 -14.26 2.05
CA VAL A 182 10.49 -13.64 2.67
C VAL A 182 10.11 -12.57 3.70
N LEU A 183 11.05 -12.28 4.60
CA LEU A 183 10.99 -11.16 5.54
C LEU A 183 12.28 -10.34 5.46
N PRO A 184 12.22 -9.00 5.58
CA PRO A 184 13.42 -8.17 5.72
C PRO A 184 13.82 -8.13 7.20
N LEU A 185 14.89 -8.81 7.56
CA LEU A 185 15.36 -8.89 8.94
C LEU A 185 16.82 -8.43 9.06
N CYS A 186 17.11 -7.58 10.05
CA CYS A 186 18.50 -7.28 10.38
C CYS A 186 19.19 -8.51 10.99
N ARG A 187 20.51 -8.50 11.07
CA ARG A 187 21.29 -9.65 11.56
C ARG A 187 20.80 -10.20 12.89
N ILE A 188 20.40 -9.32 13.82
CA ILE A 188 19.91 -9.71 15.14
C ILE A 188 18.59 -10.50 15.01
N HIS A 189 17.59 -9.92 14.33
CA HIS A 189 16.28 -10.55 14.17
C HIS A 189 16.31 -11.76 13.24
N HIS A 190 17.21 -11.77 12.27
CA HIS A 190 17.48 -12.93 11.42
C HIS A 190 18.00 -14.12 12.23
N THR A 191 18.99 -13.87 13.09
CA THR A 191 19.51 -14.89 13.99
C THR A 191 18.46 -15.36 14.99
N GLU A 192 17.68 -14.45 15.55
CA GLU A 192 16.59 -14.79 16.44
C GLU A 192 15.54 -15.67 15.76
N ALA A 193 15.10 -15.34 14.53
CA ALA A 193 14.15 -16.14 13.77
C ALA A 193 14.64 -17.60 13.60
N HIS A 194 15.93 -17.80 13.35
CA HIS A 194 16.52 -19.15 13.29
C HIS A 194 16.58 -19.85 14.65
N GLN A 195 16.82 -19.11 15.73
CA GLN A 195 16.94 -19.69 17.07
C GLN A 195 15.60 -20.16 17.65
N ILE A 196 14.55 -19.32 17.52
CA ILE A 196 13.25 -19.62 18.12
C ILE A 196 12.28 -20.29 17.14
N GLY A 197 12.63 -20.36 15.85
CA GLY A 197 11.81 -20.86 14.75
C GLY A 197 10.80 -19.86 14.24
N GLN A 198 10.48 -19.96 12.95
CA GLN A 198 9.66 -18.99 12.22
C GLN A 198 8.28 -18.75 12.84
N ILE A 199 7.59 -19.82 13.24
CA ILE A 199 6.22 -19.71 13.82
C ILE A 199 6.26 -18.91 15.13
N THR A 200 7.27 -19.18 15.97
CA THR A 200 7.41 -18.48 17.27
C THR A 200 7.80 -17.03 17.05
N PHE A 201 8.70 -16.77 16.09
CA PHE A 201 9.10 -15.42 15.69
C PHE A 201 7.90 -14.60 15.18
N ASN A 202 7.13 -15.15 14.26
CA ASN A 202 5.95 -14.50 13.72
C ASN A 202 4.93 -14.15 14.81
N ARG A 203 4.69 -15.10 15.73
CA ARG A 203 3.77 -14.87 16.88
C ARG A 203 4.29 -13.77 17.80
N LYS A 204 5.60 -13.75 18.07
CA LYS A 204 6.22 -12.74 18.95
C LYS A 204 6.05 -11.33 18.41
N TYR A 205 6.19 -11.16 17.10
CA TYR A 205 6.16 -9.85 16.43
C TYR A 205 4.84 -9.56 15.72
N HIS A 206 3.79 -10.37 15.94
CA HIS A 206 2.47 -10.22 15.31
C HIS A 206 2.52 -10.13 13.78
N ILE A 207 3.40 -10.92 13.17
CA ILE A 207 3.53 -11.05 11.72
C ILE A 207 2.70 -12.27 11.29
N ASP A 208 1.67 -12.06 10.46
CA ASP A 208 0.85 -13.17 9.98
C ASP A 208 1.63 -14.08 9.04
N ARG A 209 2.32 -13.48 8.09
CA ARG A 209 3.15 -14.16 7.08
C ARG A 209 4.19 -13.21 6.50
N GLY A 210 5.19 -13.76 5.82
CA GLY A 210 6.11 -12.98 4.99
C GLY A 210 5.45 -12.48 3.70
N VAL A 211 6.20 -11.75 2.90
CA VAL A 211 5.78 -11.27 1.58
C VAL A 211 6.38 -12.15 0.50
N ARG A 212 5.60 -12.46 -0.53
CA ARG A 212 6.10 -13.21 -1.69
C ARG A 212 6.87 -12.28 -2.61
N LEU A 213 8.09 -12.71 -2.96
CA LEU A 213 8.93 -11.97 -3.89
C LEU A 213 8.26 -11.87 -5.27
N ASP A 214 8.00 -10.67 -5.70
CA ASP A 214 7.59 -10.32 -7.05
C ASP A 214 8.79 -9.96 -7.94
N LYS A 215 8.52 -9.57 -9.18
CA LYS A 215 9.55 -9.19 -10.15
C LYS A 215 10.35 -7.95 -9.71
N ASP A 216 9.72 -7.01 -9.02
CA ASP A 216 10.36 -5.75 -8.64
C ASP A 216 11.25 -5.92 -7.40
N LEU A 217 10.79 -6.66 -6.40
CA LEU A 217 11.62 -7.05 -5.27
C LEU A 217 12.82 -7.90 -5.72
N CYS A 218 12.61 -8.84 -6.67
CA CYS A 218 13.70 -9.63 -7.24
C CYS A 218 14.76 -8.75 -7.94
N LYS A 219 14.34 -7.65 -8.60
CA LYS A 219 15.29 -6.66 -9.19
C LYS A 219 16.09 -5.94 -8.09
N ILE A 220 15.39 -5.46 -7.04
CA ILE A 220 16.01 -4.74 -5.91
C ILE A 220 17.08 -5.57 -5.22
N TYR A 221 16.82 -6.88 -5.05
CA TYR A 221 17.74 -7.83 -4.39
C TYR A 221 18.66 -8.57 -5.37
N ARG A 222 18.58 -8.31 -6.69
CA ARG A 222 19.35 -8.95 -7.76
C ARG A 222 19.23 -10.48 -7.76
N LEU A 223 18.00 -10.98 -7.60
CA LEU A 223 17.67 -12.39 -7.52
C LEU A 223 17.21 -12.96 -8.87
N LYS A 224 17.37 -14.27 -9.07
CA LYS A 224 16.84 -14.96 -10.26
C LYS A 224 15.32 -14.96 -10.23
N ARG A 225 14.72 -14.65 -11.41
CA ARG A 225 13.29 -14.60 -11.69
C ARG A 225 12.88 -15.75 -12.60
N LYS A 226 11.58 -16.05 -12.64
CA LYS A 226 11.02 -16.93 -13.67
C LYS A 226 11.26 -16.30 -15.03
N LYS A 227 11.69 -17.10 -16.03
CA LYS A 227 11.76 -16.64 -17.42
C LYS A 227 10.33 -16.34 -17.88
N GLU A 228 10.12 -15.20 -18.52
CA GLU A 228 8.86 -14.94 -19.23
C GLU A 228 8.75 -15.96 -20.34
N GLN A 229 7.65 -16.73 -20.37
CA GLN A 229 7.29 -17.47 -21.55
C GLN A 229 6.82 -16.41 -22.55
N GLU A 230 7.62 -16.17 -23.59
CA GLU A 230 7.17 -15.45 -24.77
C GLU A 230 5.95 -16.22 -25.29
N ASN A 231 4.76 -15.63 -25.21
CA ASN A 231 3.61 -16.08 -25.95
C ASN A 231 3.93 -15.85 -27.42
N VAL A 232 4.47 -16.89 -28.06
CA VAL A 232 4.50 -16.97 -29.53
C VAL A 232 3.04 -17.15 -29.93
N GLU A 233 2.35 -16.03 -30.23
CA GLU A 233 1.13 -16.07 -30.99
C GLU A 233 1.46 -16.73 -32.32
N CYS A 234 1.02 -17.98 -32.46
CA CYS A 234 1.06 -18.70 -33.71
C CYS A 234 0.11 -17.98 -34.65
N SER A 235 0.63 -17.09 -35.50
CA SER A 235 -0.08 -16.57 -36.63
C SER A 235 -0.32 -17.75 -37.58
N SER A 236 -1.51 -18.34 -37.49
CA SER A 236 -2.00 -19.29 -38.48
C SER A 236 -2.30 -18.51 -39.76
N ASP A 237 -1.35 -18.53 -40.69
CA ASP A 237 -1.55 -18.17 -42.07
C ASP A 237 -2.60 -19.12 -42.66
N TYR A 238 -3.82 -18.62 -42.84
CA TYR A 238 -4.78 -19.21 -43.72
C TYR A 238 -4.34 -18.92 -45.17
N GLY A 239 -3.56 -19.85 -45.71
CA GLY A 239 -3.31 -19.90 -47.16
C GLY A 239 -4.60 -20.19 -47.87
N SER A 240 -5.11 -19.22 -48.61
CA SER A 240 -6.12 -19.40 -49.64
C SER A 240 -5.51 -20.18 -50.80
N ALA A 241 -5.96 -21.43 -51.00
CA ALA A 241 -5.80 -22.10 -52.28
C ALA A 241 -7.13 -22.04 -53.01
N GLY A 242 -7.12 -21.36 -54.14
CA GLY A 242 -8.24 -21.33 -55.05
C GLY A 242 -8.39 -22.65 -55.87
N CYS A 243 -9.59 -22.91 -56.27
CA CYS A 243 -10.06 -23.40 -57.58
C CYS A 243 -11.54 -23.08 -57.65
#